data_1dc76b98a2ce5914f9d5bb9277e83db1
#
_entry.id   1dc76b98a2ce5914f9d5bb9277e83db1
#
_cell.length_a   1.000
_cell.length_b   1.000
_cell.length_c   1.000
_cell.angle_alpha   90.00
_cell.angle_beta   90.00
_cell.angle_gamma   90.00
#
_symmetry.space_group_name_H-M   'P 1'
#
loop_
_entity.id
_entity.type
_entity.pdbx_description
1 polymer ?
#
loop_
_entity_poly.entity_id
_entity_poly.type
_entity_poly.pdbx_seq_one_letter_code
_entity_poly.pdbx_strand_id
1 'polypeptide(L)'
;MQLRAKAREFGRLHDTRLEPAVRAMYPQVAFATRDPQAVEAGGAAISKHLASLELLLSTSPLDPDHLWLCDCGFAVTFAWIEAFEAALGLPVDWPTGVRAYQARIGGFAAVSDELAAYRPAMDDYLTKAYP
;
A
#
# COMPACT_ATOMS: atom_id res chain seq x y z
N MET A 1 -10.14 -25.28 1.40
CA MET A 1 -10.59 -24.63 0.15
C MET A 1 -10.98 -23.16 0.35
N GLN A 2 -11.74 -22.86 1.36
CA GLN A 2 -12.20 -21.49 1.68
C GLN A 2 -11.05 -20.51 1.98
N LEU A 3 -10.02 -20.92 2.74
CA LEU A 3 -8.87 -20.07 3.07
C LEU A 3 -8.06 -19.66 1.83
N ARG A 4 -7.86 -20.58 0.89
CA ARG A 4 -7.16 -20.28 -0.36
C ARG A 4 -7.93 -19.27 -1.23
N ALA A 5 -9.25 -19.41 -1.28
CA ALA A 5 -10.11 -18.49 -2.02
C ALA A 5 -10.05 -17.09 -1.40
N LYS A 6 -10.09 -16.99 -0.07
CA LYS A 6 -9.97 -15.72 0.65
C LYS A 6 -8.59 -15.08 0.45
N ALA A 7 -7.52 -15.84 0.57
CA ALA A 7 -6.16 -15.34 0.33
C ALA A 7 -6.00 -14.80 -1.11
N ARG A 8 -6.59 -15.48 -2.10
CA ARG A 8 -6.61 -15.00 -3.49
C ARG A 8 -7.44 -13.72 -3.67
N GLU A 9 -8.52 -13.57 -2.92
CA GLU A 9 -9.33 -12.34 -2.94
C GLU A 9 -8.52 -11.13 -2.47
N PHE A 10 -7.77 -11.26 -1.37
CA PHE A 10 -6.82 -10.23 -0.93
C PHE A 10 -5.77 -9.92 -1.99
N GLY A 11 -5.13 -10.95 -2.54
CA GLY A 11 -4.13 -10.79 -3.59
C GLY A 11 -4.69 -10.09 -4.83
N ARG A 12 -5.92 -10.42 -5.25
CA ARG A 12 -6.57 -9.76 -6.39
C ARG A 12 -6.89 -8.30 -6.12
N LEU A 13 -7.38 -7.97 -4.93
CA LEU A 13 -7.61 -6.57 -4.55
C LEU A 13 -6.30 -5.78 -4.64
N HIS A 14 -5.22 -6.32 -4.11
CA HIS A 14 -3.90 -5.71 -4.20
C HIS A 14 -3.46 -5.53 -5.66
N ASP A 15 -3.36 -6.62 -6.41
CA ASP A 15 -2.72 -6.63 -7.74
C ASP A 15 -3.53 -5.90 -8.81
N THR A 16 -4.86 -5.90 -8.70
CA THR A 16 -5.73 -5.35 -9.75
C THR A 16 -6.35 -4.01 -9.41
N ARG A 17 -6.27 -3.56 -8.15
CA ARG A 17 -6.92 -2.33 -7.67
C ARG A 17 -5.97 -1.40 -6.96
N LEU A 18 -5.43 -1.82 -5.82
CA LEU A 18 -4.65 -0.94 -4.95
C LEU A 18 -3.30 -0.60 -5.59
N GLU A 19 -2.51 -1.59 -5.96
CA GLU A 19 -1.18 -1.40 -6.53
C GLU A 19 -1.21 -0.56 -7.81
N PRO A 20 -2.11 -0.78 -8.79
CA PRO A 20 -2.22 0.09 -9.96
C PRO A 20 -2.56 1.55 -9.62
N ALA A 21 -3.39 1.78 -8.61
CA ALA A 21 -3.70 3.14 -8.16
C ALA A 21 -2.47 3.83 -7.53
N VAL A 22 -1.67 3.10 -6.77
CA VAL A 22 -0.40 3.60 -6.20
C VAL A 22 0.62 3.82 -7.31
N ARG A 23 0.75 2.90 -8.23
CA ARG A 23 1.66 3.02 -9.39
C ARG A 23 1.37 4.26 -10.23
N ALA A 24 0.12 4.66 -10.36
CA ALA A 24 -0.27 5.86 -11.08
C ALA A 24 0.29 7.16 -10.47
N MET A 25 0.81 7.11 -9.24
CA MET A 25 1.41 8.28 -8.58
C MET A 25 2.88 8.51 -8.93
N TYR A 26 3.59 7.50 -9.46
CA TYR A 26 5.01 7.67 -9.83
C TYR A 26 5.27 8.85 -10.78
N PRO A 27 4.46 9.08 -11.84
CA PRO A 27 4.65 10.25 -12.71
C PRO A 27 4.48 11.60 -12.01
N GLN A 28 3.82 11.61 -10.85
CA GLN A 28 3.56 12.84 -10.09
C GLN A 28 4.71 13.23 -9.16
N VAL A 29 5.72 12.37 -9.02
CA VAL A 29 6.86 12.62 -8.12
C VAL A 29 7.67 13.83 -8.59
N ALA A 30 7.93 13.96 -9.90
CA ALA A 30 8.62 15.12 -10.45
C ALA A 30 7.78 16.39 -10.29
N PHE A 31 8.31 17.36 -9.54
CA PHE A 31 7.59 18.61 -9.24
C PHE A 31 7.16 19.37 -10.51
N ALA A 32 8.04 19.43 -11.51
CA ALA A 32 7.81 20.18 -12.74
C ALA A 32 6.62 19.66 -13.57
N THR A 33 6.27 18.39 -13.44
CA THR A 33 5.19 17.77 -14.22
C THR A 33 4.02 17.30 -13.35
N ARG A 34 4.06 17.63 -12.05
CA ARG A 34 3.01 17.25 -11.10
C ARG A 34 1.70 17.93 -11.42
N ASP A 35 0.65 17.13 -11.55
CA ASP A 35 -0.72 17.60 -11.70
C ASP A 35 -1.46 17.45 -10.36
N PRO A 36 -1.84 18.56 -9.70
CA PRO A 36 -2.57 18.52 -8.43
C PRO A 36 -3.89 17.76 -8.51
N GLN A 37 -4.58 17.80 -9.64
CA GLN A 37 -5.84 17.07 -9.83
C GLN A 37 -5.60 15.56 -9.91
N ALA A 38 -4.51 15.13 -10.56
CA ALA A 38 -4.13 13.73 -10.61
C ALA A 38 -3.73 13.21 -9.23
N VAL A 39 -3.05 14.01 -8.41
CA VAL A 39 -2.70 13.66 -7.02
C VAL A 39 -3.96 13.50 -6.18
N GLU A 40 -4.89 14.44 -6.26
CA GLU A 40 -6.17 14.37 -5.54
C GLU A 40 -6.99 13.14 -5.96
N ALA A 41 -7.14 12.90 -7.25
CA ALA A 41 -7.84 11.74 -7.79
C ALA A 41 -7.17 10.42 -7.38
N GLY A 42 -5.84 10.39 -7.36
CA GLY A 42 -5.06 9.23 -6.90
C GLY A 42 -5.29 8.93 -5.43
N GLY A 43 -5.29 9.95 -4.58
CA GLY A 43 -5.60 9.83 -3.16
C GLY A 43 -7.01 9.27 -2.91
N ALA A 44 -8.00 9.75 -3.66
CA ALA A 44 -9.37 9.27 -3.59
C ALA A 44 -9.48 7.80 -4.03
N ALA A 45 -8.82 7.42 -5.12
CA ALA A 45 -8.81 6.04 -5.60
C ALA A 45 -8.15 5.08 -4.60
N ILE A 46 -7.01 5.45 -4.05
CA ILE A 46 -6.30 4.67 -3.03
C ILE A 46 -7.18 4.53 -1.79
N SER A 47 -7.78 5.61 -1.30
CA SER A 47 -8.68 5.58 -0.14
C SER A 47 -9.87 4.65 -0.35
N LYS A 48 -10.45 4.64 -1.55
CA LYS A 48 -11.53 3.71 -1.92
C LYS A 48 -11.09 2.26 -1.83
N HIS A 49 -9.89 1.93 -2.31
CA HIS A 49 -9.38 0.55 -2.28
C HIS A 49 -8.96 0.13 -0.88
N LEU A 50 -8.45 1.04 -0.05
CA LEU A 50 -8.21 0.78 1.37
C LEU A 50 -9.52 0.52 2.12
N ALA A 51 -10.61 1.22 1.80
CA ALA A 51 -11.93 0.94 2.36
C ALA A 51 -12.44 -0.46 1.96
N SER A 52 -12.19 -0.90 0.73
CA SER A 52 -12.49 -2.26 0.29
C SER A 52 -11.66 -3.31 1.04
N LEU A 53 -10.39 -3.02 1.28
CA LEU A 53 -9.52 -3.88 2.10
C LEU A 53 -10.03 -3.98 3.54
N GLU A 54 -10.51 -2.88 4.13
CA GLU A 54 -11.12 -2.87 5.47
C GLU A 54 -12.28 -3.86 5.57
N LEU A 55 -13.15 -3.88 4.56
CA LEU A 55 -14.27 -4.82 4.51
C LEU A 55 -13.78 -6.28 4.43
N LEU A 56 -12.77 -6.56 3.63
CA LEU A 56 -12.19 -7.91 3.54
C LEU A 56 -11.57 -8.35 4.88
N LEU A 57 -10.87 -7.45 5.55
CA LEU A 57 -10.24 -7.70 6.84
C LEU A 57 -11.26 -7.99 7.93
N SER A 58 -12.38 -7.26 7.95
CA SER A 58 -13.41 -7.36 8.98
C SER A 58 -14.07 -8.74 9.04
N THR A 59 -14.08 -9.48 7.94
CA THR A 59 -14.70 -10.82 7.81
C THR A 59 -13.70 -11.91 7.44
N SER A 60 -12.39 -11.63 7.51
CA SER A 60 -11.36 -12.57 7.07
C SER A 60 -11.25 -13.76 8.01
N PRO A 61 -11.28 -15.00 7.49
CA PRO A 61 -11.01 -16.21 8.26
C PRO A 61 -9.51 -16.54 8.33
N LEU A 62 -8.63 -15.70 7.73
CA LEU A 62 -7.19 -15.96 7.73
C LEU A 62 -6.62 -15.74 9.13
N ASP A 63 -5.79 -16.67 9.56
CA ASP A 63 -5.12 -16.60 10.85
C ASP A 63 -4.23 -15.36 10.92
N PRO A 64 -4.49 -14.42 11.85
CA PRO A 64 -3.70 -13.18 11.97
C PRO A 64 -2.28 -13.42 12.49
N ASP A 65 -2.03 -14.54 13.15
CA ASP A 65 -0.70 -14.88 13.68
C ASP A 65 0.19 -15.55 12.62
N HIS A 66 -0.32 -15.69 11.40
CA HIS A 66 0.37 -16.28 10.27
C HIS A 66 0.59 -15.25 9.16
N LEU A 67 1.80 -15.22 8.59
CA LEU A 67 2.08 -14.39 7.41
C LEU A 67 1.68 -15.17 6.15
N TRP A 68 0.69 -14.64 5.44
CA TRP A 68 0.20 -15.21 4.20
C TRP A 68 0.93 -14.58 3.00
N LEU A 69 1.05 -15.33 1.93
CA LEU A 69 1.68 -14.81 0.70
C LEU A 69 1.00 -13.52 0.20
N CYS A 70 -0.31 -13.41 0.34
CA CYS A 70 -1.05 -12.20 -0.04
C CYS A 70 -0.70 -10.97 0.80
N ASP A 71 -0.16 -11.14 2.01
CA ASP A 71 0.25 -10.03 2.88
C ASP A 71 1.51 -9.33 2.38
N CYS A 72 2.39 -10.07 1.70
CA CYS A 72 3.72 -9.58 1.33
C CYS A 72 3.67 -8.39 0.36
N GLY A 73 2.75 -8.40 -0.60
CA GLY A 73 2.55 -7.28 -1.52
C GLY A 73 2.07 -6.02 -0.83
N PHE A 74 1.15 -6.16 0.12
CA PHE A 74 0.62 -5.02 0.86
C PHE A 74 1.68 -4.26 1.66
N ALA A 75 2.65 -4.95 2.25
CA ALA A 75 3.68 -4.32 3.06
C ALA A 75 4.45 -3.23 2.29
N VAL A 76 4.92 -3.54 1.09
CA VAL A 76 5.65 -2.59 0.23
C VAL A 76 4.71 -1.52 -0.32
N THR A 77 3.50 -1.89 -0.71
CA THR A 77 2.50 -0.95 -1.22
C THR A 77 2.12 0.09 -0.18
N PHE A 78 1.91 -0.30 1.08
CA PHE A 78 1.65 0.64 2.17
C PHE A 78 2.83 1.61 2.39
N ALA A 79 4.06 1.11 2.31
CA ALA A 79 5.24 1.96 2.42
C ALA A 79 5.29 3.01 1.29
N TRP A 80 4.94 2.65 0.06
CA TRP A 80 4.84 3.60 -1.05
C TRP A 80 3.72 4.62 -0.86
N ILE A 81 2.55 4.22 -0.34
CA ILE A 81 1.47 5.17 -0.04
C ILE A 81 1.97 6.23 0.96
N GLU A 82 2.60 5.81 2.05
CA GLU A 82 3.17 6.73 3.04
C GLU A 82 4.25 7.64 2.44
N ALA A 83 5.10 7.10 1.58
CA ALA A 83 6.12 7.88 0.90
C ALA A 83 5.50 8.94 -0.02
N PHE A 84 4.43 8.61 -0.74
CA PHE A 84 3.69 9.56 -1.58
C PHE A 84 2.89 10.58 -0.76
N GLU A 85 2.35 10.21 0.40
CA GLU A 85 1.76 11.17 1.33
C GLU A 85 2.79 12.24 1.72
N ALA A 86 3.99 11.83 2.07
CA ALA A 86 5.07 12.74 2.44
C ALA A 86 5.57 13.58 1.26
N ALA A 87 5.78 12.96 0.09
CA ALA A 87 6.39 13.62 -1.06
C ALA A 87 5.43 14.47 -1.88
N LEU A 88 4.17 14.04 -2.01
CA LEU A 88 3.17 14.66 -2.88
C LEU A 88 2.08 15.41 -2.13
N GLY A 89 1.97 15.23 -0.81
CA GLY A 89 0.79 15.63 -0.07
C GLY A 89 -0.45 14.82 -0.47
N LEU A 90 -0.27 13.55 -0.83
CA LEU A 90 -1.33 12.66 -1.28
C LEU A 90 -2.41 12.53 -0.19
N PRO A 91 -3.67 12.89 -0.46
CA PRO A 91 -4.73 12.82 0.54
C PRO A 91 -5.28 11.39 0.62
N VAL A 92 -4.88 10.63 1.64
CA VAL A 92 -5.30 9.25 1.84
C VAL A 92 -6.03 9.09 3.17
N ASP A 93 -7.22 8.49 3.11
CA ASP A 93 -7.97 8.05 4.28
C ASP A 93 -7.59 6.61 4.61
N TRP A 94 -6.93 6.43 5.74
CA TRP A 94 -6.54 5.11 6.23
C TRP A 94 -7.59 4.58 7.21
N PRO A 95 -8.33 3.51 6.87
CA PRO A 95 -9.21 2.86 7.83
C PRO A 95 -8.43 2.29 9.02
N THR A 96 -9.04 2.29 10.19
CA THR A 96 -8.42 1.81 11.44
C THR A 96 -7.96 0.35 11.35
N GLY A 97 -8.78 -0.52 10.77
CA GLY A 97 -8.43 -1.93 10.60
C GLY A 97 -7.29 -2.15 9.58
N VAL A 98 -7.20 -1.31 8.55
CA VAL A 98 -6.09 -1.33 7.60
C VAL A 98 -4.78 -0.91 8.29
N ARG A 99 -4.81 0.13 9.14
CA ARG A 99 -3.64 0.52 9.94
C ARG A 99 -3.22 -0.58 10.91
N ALA A 100 -4.16 -1.23 11.56
CA ALA A 100 -3.88 -2.38 12.44
C ALA A 100 -3.26 -3.55 11.64
N TYR A 101 -3.77 -3.81 10.45
CA TYR A 101 -3.23 -4.82 9.54
C TYR A 101 -1.80 -4.49 9.12
N GLN A 102 -1.52 -3.24 8.74
CA GLN A 102 -0.17 -2.77 8.41
C GLN A 102 0.80 -3.00 9.56
N ALA A 103 0.42 -2.62 10.78
CA ALA A 103 1.24 -2.83 11.97
C ALA A 103 1.50 -4.31 12.25
N ARG A 104 0.47 -5.14 12.09
CA ARG A 104 0.55 -6.59 12.32
C ARG A 104 1.52 -7.27 11.34
N ILE A 105 1.38 -7.04 10.04
CA ILE A 105 2.29 -7.65 9.05
C ILE A 105 3.71 -7.09 9.17
N GLY A 106 3.87 -5.82 9.53
CA GLY A 106 5.17 -5.22 9.81
C GLY A 106 5.87 -5.77 11.06
N GLY A 107 5.16 -6.47 11.93
CA GLY A 107 5.73 -7.16 13.09
C GLY A 107 6.43 -8.48 12.77
N PHE A 108 6.20 -9.06 11.60
CA PHE A 108 6.94 -10.25 11.15
C PHE A 108 8.35 -9.85 10.72
N ALA A 109 9.37 -10.56 11.23
CA ALA A 109 10.77 -10.26 10.92
C ALA A 109 11.06 -10.27 9.41
N ALA A 110 10.48 -11.22 8.67
CA ALA A 110 10.63 -11.30 7.23
C ALA A 110 10.16 -10.02 6.51
N VAL A 111 9.09 -9.39 7.00
CA VAL A 111 8.56 -8.15 6.44
C VAL A 111 9.40 -6.95 6.87
N SER A 112 9.70 -6.82 8.17
CA SER A 112 10.46 -5.69 8.69
C SER A 112 11.89 -5.65 8.13
N ASP A 113 12.54 -6.78 7.96
CA ASP A 113 13.88 -6.87 7.40
C ASP A 113 13.90 -6.46 5.92
N GLU A 114 12.93 -6.93 5.13
CA GLU A 114 12.78 -6.55 3.72
C GLU A 114 12.46 -5.05 3.56
N LEU A 115 11.59 -4.51 4.37
CA LEU A 115 11.27 -3.07 4.33
C LEU A 115 12.48 -2.23 4.72
N ALA A 116 13.26 -2.64 5.72
CA ALA A 116 14.48 -1.94 6.12
C ALA A 116 15.51 -1.94 4.99
N ALA A 117 15.67 -3.06 4.28
CA ALA A 117 16.56 -3.17 3.12
C ALA A 117 16.06 -2.36 1.90
N TYR A 118 14.75 -2.24 1.74
CA TYR A 118 14.12 -1.58 0.61
C TYR A 118 14.03 -0.04 0.75
N ARG A 119 13.86 0.48 1.97
CA ARG A 119 13.71 1.93 2.22
C ARG A 119 14.77 2.82 1.59
N PRO A 120 16.08 2.49 1.65
CA PRO A 120 17.11 3.32 1.01
C PRO A 120 16.89 3.49 -0.49
N ALA A 121 16.40 2.45 -1.18
CA ALA A 121 16.09 2.51 -2.61
C ALA A 121 14.88 3.40 -2.90
N MET A 122 13.86 3.38 -2.04
CA MET A 122 12.71 4.29 -2.13
C MET A 122 13.15 5.75 -1.95
N ASP A 123 13.94 6.01 -0.92
CA ASP A 123 14.42 7.36 -0.60
C ASP A 123 15.30 7.90 -1.73
N ASP A 124 16.18 7.07 -2.27
CA ASP A 124 17.03 7.41 -3.42
C ASP A 124 16.18 7.75 -4.66
N TYR A 125 15.17 6.95 -4.95
CA TYR A 125 14.25 7.22 -6.05
C TYR A 125 13.53 8.57 -5.88
N LEU A 126 12.95 8.80 -4.71
CA LEU A 126 12.22 10.05 -4.43
C LEU A 126 13.14 11.27 -4.48
N THR A 127 14.37 11.15 -3.99
CA THR A 127 15.36 12.22 -4.02
C THR A 127 15.82 12.55 -5.43
N LYS A 128 16.06 11.54 -6.28
CA LYS A 128 16.49 11.72 -7.67
C LYS A 128 15.40 12.26 -8.59
N ALA A 129 14.15 11.96 -8.28
CA ALA A 129 13.02 12.48 -9.05
C ALA A 129 12.76 13.98 -8.77
N TYR A 130 13.43 14.58 -7.77
CA TYR A 130 13.41 16.00 -7.47
C TYR A 130 14.80 16.59 -7.70
N PRO A 131 15.16 16.96 -8.92
CA PRO A 131 16.38 17.72 -9.12
C PRO A 131 16.24 19.16 -8.57
#